data_46631c6baf54fe4c35e48ccdcfa32cd8
#
_entry.id   46631c6baf54fe4c35e48ccdcfa32cd8
#
_cell.length_a   1.000
_cell.length_b   1.000
_cell.length_c   1.000
_cell.angle_alpha   90.00
_cell.angle_beta   90.00
_cell.angle_gamma   90.00
#
_symmetry.space_group_name_H-M   'P 1'
#
loop_
_entity.id
_entity.type
_entity.pdbx_description
1 polymer ?
#
loop_
_entity_poly.entity_id
_entity_poly.type
_entity_poly.pdbx_seq_one_letter_code
_entity_poly.pdbx_strand_id
1 'polypeptide(L)'
;MSPRAARRLLVLLVVAALAVLVLAPTVKRVLRDITLPLQYTSVIRAQAHAKRLDPALIAAVIFAETKFDARTSPTGALGLMQIEPSTAQFLAHRSGATTFTLADLADPAVNIAYGSYYLRYLLNRYGQSETLALAAYNGGETNVDRWIERAHAAGARFTLSSIPFPQTRAYVARVEHAQASYARDYGL
;
A
#
# COMPACT_ATOMS: atom_id res chain seq x y z
N MET A 1 -19.32 -30.36 -44.67
CA MET A 1 -18.30 -30.85 -43.71
C MET A 1 -18.61 -32.31 -43.43
N SER A 2 -17.61 -33.20 -43.51
CA SER A 2 -17.87 -34.61 -43.20
C SER A 2 -18.15 -34.82 -41.71
N PRO A 3 -18.96 -35.81 -41.30
CA PRO A 3 -19.29 -36.07 -39.89
C PRO A 3 -18.01 -36.34 -39.05
N ARG A 4 -16.97 -36.89 -39.66
CA ARG A 4 -15.69 -37.13 -39.03
C ARG A 4 -14.92 -35.82 -38.74
N ALA A 5 -15.00 -34.86 -39.67
CA ALA A 5 -14.37 -33.54 -39.49
C ALA A 5 -15.08 -32.73 -38.40
N ALA A 6 -16.40 -32.76 -38.36
CA ALA A 6 -17.20 -32.12 -37.31
C ALA A 6 -16.87 -32.66 -35.90
N ARG A 7 -16.76 -34.00 -35.76
CA ARG A 7 -16.38 -34.63 -34.48
C ARG A 7 -14.97 -34.27 -34.05
N ARG A 8 -14.01 -34.22 -34.96
CA ARG A 8 -12.63 -33.78 -34.65
C ARG A 8 -12.59 -32.31 -34.18
N LEU A 9 -13.31 -31.43 -34.89
CA LEU A 9 -13.42 -30.04 -34.50
C LEU A 9 -14.03 -29.88 -33.09
N LEU A 10 -15.10 -30.63 -32.81
CA LEU A 10 -15.75 -30.62 -31.49
C LEU A 10 -14.77 -31.06 -30.37
N VAL A 11 -14.02 -32.14 -30.60
CA VAL A 11 -13.01 -32.63 -29.64
C VAL A 11 -11.95 -31.58 -29.43
N LEU A 12 -11.43 -30.92 -30.47
CA LEU A 12 -10.44 -29.86 -30.31
C LEU A 12 -10.98 -28.66 -29.52
N LEU A 13 -12.21 -28.26 -29.78
CA LEU A 13 -12.86 -27.17 -29.03
C LEU A 13 -13.04 -27.52 -27.53
N VAL A 14 -13.44 -28.75 -27.24
CA VAL A 14 -13.58 -29.23 -25.85
C VAL A 14 -12.21 -29.25 -25.16
N VAL A 15 -11.18 -29.76 -25.80
CA VAL A 15 -9.80 -29.78 -25.27
C VAL A 15 -9.28 -28.35 -25.03
N ALA A 16 -9.51 -27.45 -25.99
CA ALA A 16 -9.13 -26.04 -25.85
C ALA A 16 -9.87 -25.36 -24.67
N ALA A 17 -11.19 -25.62 -24.54
CA ALA A 17 -11.98 -25.06 -23.44
C ALA A 17 -11.50 -25.59 -22.08
N LEU A 18 -11.19 -26.88 -21.98
CA LEU A 18 -10.62 -27.49 -20.76
C LEU A 18 -9.23 -26.91 -20.43
N ALA A 19 -8.38 -26.74 -21.44
CA ALA A 19 -7.07 -26.11 -21.27
C ALA A 19 -7.18 -24.66 -20.74
N VAL A 20 -8.10 -23.88 -21.30
CA VAL A 20 -8.38 -22.51 -20.80
C VAL A 20 -8.88 -22.55 -19.38
N LEU A 21 -9.81 -23.44 -19.03
CA LEU A 21 -10.36 -23.57 -17.68
C LEU A 21 -9.26 -23.90 -16.65
N VAL A 22 -8.31 -24.75 -17.01
CA VAL A 22 -7.20 -25.18 -16.12
C VAL A 22 -6.12 -24.12 -16.02
N LEU A 23 -5.77 -23.46 -17.15
CA LEU A 23 -4.66 -22.52 -17.20
C LEU A 23 -5.03 -21.10 -16.74
N ALA A 24 -6.28 -20.66 -16.98
CA ALA A 24 -6.70 -19.30 -16.67
C ALA A 24 -6.47 -18.90 -15.18
N PRO A 25 -6.79 -19.73 -14.16
CA PRO A 25 -6.54 -19.35 -12.77
C PRO A 25 -5.05 -19.23 -12.47
N THR A 26 -4.20 -20.07 -13.06
CA THR A 26 -2.74 -20.02 -12.89
C THR A 26 -2.18 -18.75 -13.53
N VAL A 27 -2.59 -18.43 -14.75
CA VAL A 27 -2.18 -17.19 -15.45
C VAL A 27 -2.62 -15.97 -14.65
N LYS A 28 -3.86 -15.92 -14.17
CA LYS A 28 -4.37 -14.83 -13.33
C LYS A 28 -3.53 -14.65 -12.06
N ARG A 29 -3.16 -15.76 -11.40
CA ARG A 29 -2.32 -15.71 -10.19
C ARG A 29 -0.94 -15.14 -10.51
N VAL A 30 -0.27 -15.64 -11.54
CA VAL A 30 1.06 -15.14 -11.95
C VAL A 30 1.02 -13.67 -12.31
N LEU A 31 0.04 -13.24 -13.10
CA LEU A 31 -0.14 -11.83 -13.46
C LEU A 31 -0.37 -10.96 -12.22
N ARG A 32 -1.23 -11.41 -11.31
CA ARG A 32 -1.46 -10.71 -10.04
C ARG A 32 -0.16 -10.56 -9.25
N ASP A 33 0.60 -11.65 -9.06
CA ASP A 33 1.81 -11.65 -8.23
C ASP A 33 2.92 -10.76 -8.83
N ILE A 34 2.92 -10.56 -10.15
CA ILE A 34 3.82 -9.63 -10.83
C ILE A 34 3.32 -8.17 -10.71
N THR A 35 2.03 -7.94 -10.89
CA THR A 35 1.47 -6.58 -10.94
C THR A 35 1.13 -6.01 -9.55
N LEU A 36 0.84 -6.87 -8.59
CA LEU A 36 0.46 -6.55 -7.23
C LEU A 36 1.18 -7.48 -6.24
N PRO A 37 2.51 -7.39 -6.11
CA PRO A 37 3.29 -8.28 -5.24
C PRO A 37 2.85 -8.17 -3.79
N LEU A 38 2.86 -9.29 -3.06
CA LEU A 38 2.58 -9.32 -1.63
C LEU A 38 3.61 -10.20 -0.92
N GLN A 39 4.38 -9.60 -0.01
CA GLN A 39 5.35 -10.27 0.85
C GLN A 39 5.08 -9.87 2.32
N TYR A 40 5.76 -10.52 3.26
CA TYR A 40 5.70 -10.20 4.69
C TYR A 40 4.28 -10.22 5.28
N THR A 41 3.37 -11.05 4.76
CA THR A 41 1.95 -11.09 5.13
C THR A 41 1.73 -11.30 6.63
N SER A 42 2.53 -12.15 7.27
CA SER A 42 2.45 -12.40 8.72
C SER A 42 2.77 -11.15 9.53
N VAL A 43 3.81 -10.41 9.14
CA VAL A 43 4.22 -9.15 9.78
C VAL A 43 3.13 -8.09 9.58
N ILE A 44 2.63 -7.94 8.35
CA ILE A 44 1.55 -7.00 8.01
C ILE A 44 0.33 -7.27 8.88
N ARG A 45 -0.14 -8.51 8.95
CA ARG A 45 -1.31 -8.88 9.78
C ARG A 45 -1.05 -8.64 11.28
N ALA A 46 0.13 -8.97 11.79
CA ALA A 46 0.50 -8.71 13.17
C ALA A 46 0.49 -7.20 13.51
N GLN A 47 1.06 -6.37 12.63
CA GLN A 47 1.08 -4.91 12.82
C GLN A 47 -0.32 -4.29 12.64
N ALA A 48 -1.12 -4.79 11.70
CA ALA A 48 -2.50 -4.38 11.51
C ALA A 48 -3.33 -4.63 12.78
N HIS A 49 -3.23 -5.83 13.33
CA HIS A 49 -3.90 -6.18 14.58
C HIS A 49 -3.44 -5.31 15.76
N ALA A 50 -2.12 -5.22 15.98
CA ALA A 50 -1.55 -4.47 17.11
C ALA A 50 -1.89 -2.97 17.07
N LYS A 51 -2.04 -2.40 15.88
CA LYS A 51 -2.27 -0.97 15.67
C LYS A 51 -3.69 -0.64 15.20
N ARG A 52 -4.56 -1.64 15.12
CA ARG A 52 -5.96 -1.50 14.65
C ARG A 52 -6.02 -0.82 13.26
N LEU A 53 -5.16 -1.27 12.36
CA LEU A 53 -5.11 -0.84 10.95
C LEU A 53 -5.73 -1.89 10.06
N ASP A 54 -6.21 -1.47 8.90
CA ASP A 54 -6.51 -2.37 7.80
C ASP A 54 -5.19 -2.97 7.25
N PRO A 55 -5.01 -4.30 7.21
CA PRO A 55 -3.81 -4.91 6.63
C PRO A 55 -3.64 -4.59 5.14
N ALA A 56 -4.75 -4.40 4.41
CA ALA A 56 -4.71 -3.97 3.02
C ALA A 56 -4.13 -2.55 2.87
N LEU A 57 -4.39 -1.65 3.82
CA LEU A 57 -3.80 -0.31 3.85
C LEU A 57 -2.28 -0.38 4.03
N ILE A 58 -1.78 -1.20 4.96
CA ILE A 58 -0.33 -1.36 5.16
C ILE A 58 0.34 -1.91 3.89
N ALA A 59 -0.24 -2.96 3.28
CA ALA A 59 0.27 -3.53 2.04
C ALA A 59 0.26 -2.51 0.89
N ALA A 60 -0.79 -1.70 0.78
CA ALA A 60 -0.92 -0.66 -0.24
C ALA A 60 0.12 0.45 -0.09
N VAL A 61 0.44 0.87 1.14
CA VAL A 61 1.52 1.84 1.39
C VAL A 61 2.86 1.25 0.99
N ILE A 62 3.20 0.02 1.40
CA ILE A 62 4.44 -0.65 0.98
C ILE A 62 4.53 -0.73 -0.55
N PHE A 63 3.43 -1.09 -1.21
CA PHE A 63 3.37 -1.13 -2.68
C PHE A 63 3.58 0.24 -3.32
N ALA A 64 2.96 1.28 -2.79
CA ALA A 64 3.08 2.64 -3.32
C ALA A 64 4.49 3.20 -3.15
N GLU A 65 5.18 2.86 -2.05
CA GLU A 65 6.54 3.31 -1.74
C GLU A 65 7.60 2.53 -2.54
N THR A 66 7.54 1.20 -2.52
CA THR A 66 8.66 0.38 -3.00
C THR A 66 8.24 -0.82 -3.85
N LYS A 67 6.96 -1.13 -3.97
CA LYS A 67 6.47 -2.40 -4.57
C LYS A 67 7.09 -3.63 -3.89
N PHE A 68 7.31 -3.57 -2.59
CA PHE A 68 7.98 -4.60 -1.77
C PHE A 68 9.47 -4.81 -2.08
N ASP A 69 10.11 -3.89 -2.82
CA ASP A 69 11.55 -3.89 -3.09
C ASP A 69 12.23 -2.85 -2.17
N ALA A 70 12.73 -3.32 -1.01
CA ALA A 70 13.29 -2.46 0.02
C ALA A 70 14.55 -1.74 -0.47
N ARG A 71 14.59 -0.41 -0.32
CA ARG A 71 15.69 0.43 -0.77
C ARG A 71 15.83 1.70 0.06
N THR A 72 16.97 2.36 -0.08
CA THR A 72 17.15 3.74 0.35
C THR A 72 16.82 4.67 -0.82
N SER A 73 15.97 5.67 -0.59
CA SER A 73 15.67 6.67 -1.62
C SER A 73 16.82 7.67 -1.79
N PRO A 74 16.86 8.43 -2.89
CA PRO A 74 17.82 9.52 -3.06
C PRO A 74 17.74 10.60 -1.96
N THR A 75 16.60 10.74 -1.32
CA THR A 75 16.37 11.67 -0.20
C THR A 75 16.69 11.08 1.17
N GLY A 76 17.10 9.80 1.22
CA GLY A 76 17.50 9.11 2.45
C GLY A 76 16.37 8.39 3.19
N ALA A 77 15.17 8.30 2.62
CA ALA A 77 14.11 7.47 3.20
C ALA A 77 14.44 5.97 3.08
N LEU A 78 14.11 5.18 4.10
CA LEU A 78 14.63 3.84 4.32
C LEU A 78 13.55 2.75 4.24
N GLY A 79 13.91 1.65 3.60
CA GLY A 79 13.21 0.37 3.66
C GLY A 79 11.90 0.31 2.88
N LEU A 80 11.06 -0.67 3.19
CA LEU A 80 9.82 -1.00 2.48
C LEU A 80 8.79 0.13 2.47
N MET A 81 8.65 0.82 3.60
CA MET A 81 7.69 1.89 3.81
C MET A 81 8.31 3.28 3.72
N GLN A 82 9.56 3.39 3.26
CA GLN A 82 10.28 4.64 3.00
C GLN A 82 10.21 5.63 4.17
N ILE A 83 10.65 5.17 5.35
CA ILE A 83 10.65 5.99 6.57
C ILE A 83 11.82 6.95 6.53
N GLU A 84 11.54 8.26 6.64
CA GLU A 84 12.58 9.28 6.77
C GLU A 84 13.29 9.19 8.12
N PRO A 85 14.60 9.45 8.20
CA PRO A 85 15.37 9.41 9.44
C PRO A 85 14.76 10.26 10.57
N SER A 86 14.29 11.45 10.26
CA SER A 86 13.63 12.35 11.22
C SER A 86 12.33 11.76 11.76
N THR A 87 11.53 11.15 10.90
CA THR A 87 10.30 10.45 11.29
C THR A 87 10.61 9.25 12.17
N ALA A 88 11.63 8.45 11.82
CA ALA A 88 12.03 7.31 12.63
C ALA A 88 12.49 7.72 14.03
N GLN A 89 13.29 8.77 14.16
CA GLN A 89 13.73 9.32 15.45
C GLN A 89 12.54 9.84 16.28
N PHE A 90 11.62 10.57 15.64
CA PHE A 90 10.39 11.02 16.30
C PHE A 90 9.58 9.84 16.86
N LEU A 91 9.40 8.78 16.07
CA LEU A 91 8.65 7.59 16.47
C LEU A 91 9.38 6.80 17.57
N ALA A 92 10.71 6.67 17.49
CA ALA A 92 11.51 6.02 18.52
C ALA A 92 11.37 6.75 19.87
N HIS A 93 11.54 8.07 19.87
CA HIS A 93 11.32 8.88 21.07
C HIS A 93 9.89 8.74 21.61
N ARG A 94 8.89 8.81 20.75
CA ARG A 94 7.48 8.71 21.13
C ARG A 94 7.09 7.33 21.68
N SER A 95 7.71 6.26 21.21
CA SER A 95 7.47 4.88 21.68
C SER A 95 8.31 4.50 22.91
N GLY A 96 9.28 5.32 23.30
CA GLY A 96 10.24 5.00 24.36
C GLY A 96 11.29 3.97 23.94
N ALA A 97 11.54 3.78 22.65
CA ALA A 97 12.55 2.87 22.15
C ALA A 97 13.96 3.44 22.38
N THR A 98 14.69 2.88 23.36
CA THR A 98 16.02 3.36 23.78
C THR A 98 17.17 2.74 23.00
N THR A 99 16.95 1.60 22.34
CA THR A 99 17.98 0.83 21.61
C THR A 99 17.87 0.95 20.10
N PHE A 100 16.87 1.68 19.59
CA PHE A 100 16.64 1.84 18.17
C PHE A 100 17.76 2.65 17.50
N THR A 101 18.21 2.17 16.35
CA THR A 101 19.11 2.86 15.43
C THR A 101 18.48 2.95 14.03
N LEU A 102 18.93 3.91 13.22
CA LEU A 102 18.43 4.02 11.84
C LEU A 102 18.76 2.78 10.98
N ALA A 103 19.83 2.06 11.32
CA ALA A 103 20.21 0.82 10.62
C ALA A 103 19.15 -0.28 10.79
N ASP A 104 18.39 -0.27 11.89
CA ASP A 104 17.33 -1.26 12.15
C ASP A 104 16.19 -1.17 11.11
N LEU A 105 16.03 -0.02 10.43
CA LEU A 105 15.05 0.13 9.35
C LEU A 105 15.38 -0.68 8.09
N ALA A 106 16.57 -1.27 8.00
CA ALA A 106 16.90 -2.24 6.96
C ALA A 106 16.18 -3.59 7.16
N ASP A 107 15.81 -3.91 8.41
CA ASP A 107 14.99 -5.09 8.71
C ASP A 107 13.53 -4.84 8.29
N PRO A 108 12.95 -5.69 7.43
CA PRO A 108 11.58 -5.55 6.96
C PRO A 108 10.53 -5.50 8.09
N ALA A 109 10.71 -6.31 9.14
CA ALA A 109 9.74 -6.37 10.24
C ALA A 109 9.77 -5.08 11.08
N VAL A 110 10.97 -4.54 11.35
CA VAL A 110 11.14 -3.26 12.03
C VAL A 110 10.58 -2.13 11.18
N ASN A 111 10.89 -2.11 9.89
CA ASN A 111 10.43 -1.08 8.97
C ASN A 111 8.89 -1.04 8.87
N ILE A 112 8.25 -2.21 8.69
CA ILE A 112 6.78 -2.32 8.67
C ILE A 112 6.19 -1.90 10.02
N ALA A 113 6.83 -2.24 11.15
CA ALA A 113 6.36 -1.83 12.47
C ALA A 113 6.38 -0.30 12.65
N TYR A 114 7.46 0.37 12.24
CA TYR A 114 7.59 1.82 12.30
C TYR A 114 6.63 2.54 11.35
N GLY A 115 6.54 2.09 10.09
CA GLY A 115 5.61 2.66 9.11
C GLY A 115 4.15 2.50 9.52
N SER A 116 3.77 1.34 10.06
CA SER A 116 2.44 1.11 10.59
C SER A 116 2.15 1.96 11.83
N TYR A 117 3.16 2.21 12.69
CA TYR A 117 3.02 3.12 13.82
C TYR A 117 2.82 4.56 13.35
N TYR A 118 3.56 4.99 12.33
CA TYR A 118 3.37 6.32 11.74
C TYR A 118 1.99 6.48 11.11
N LEU A 119 1.51 5.49 10.34
CA LEU A 119 0.15 5.50 9.80
C LEU A 119 -0.91 5.64 10.89
N ARG A 120 -0.79 4.88 11.98
CA ARG A 120 -1.72 4.98 13.12
C ARG A 120 -1.66 6.35 13.78
N TYR A 121 -0.46 6.89 13.95
CA TYR A 121 -0.28 8.24 14.48
C TYR A 121 -0.99 9.28 13.61
N LEU A 122 -0.81 9.23 12.30
CA LEU A 122 -1.43 10.16 11.36
C LEU A 122 -2.96 10.00 11.30
N LEU A 123 -3.49 8.78 11.29
CA LEU A 123 -4.92 8.53 11.36
C LEU A 123 -5.54 9.11 12.64
N ASN A 124 -4.88 8.97 13.78
CA ASN A 124 -5.35 9.56 15.04
C ASN A 124 -5.29 11.09 15.00
N ARG A 125 -4.24 11.66 14.41
CA ARG A 125 -4.08 13.11 14.25
C ARG A 125 -5.16 13.73 13.35
N TYR A 126 -5.52 13.04 12.29
CA TYR A 126 -6.46 13.55 11.27
C TYR A 126 -7.87 12.93 11.37
N GLY A 127 -8.33 12.57 12.57
CA GLY A 127 -9.71 12.13 12.82
C GLY A 127 -10.13 10.89 12.04
N GLN A 128 -9.22 9.94 11.82
CA GLN A 128 -9.40 8.70 11.05
C GLN A 128 -9.64 8.93 9.54
N SER A 129 -9.33 10.10 9.01
CA SER A 129 -9.35 10.36 7.57
C SER A 129 -8.13 9.72 6.90
N GLU A 130 -8.33 8.63 6.15
CA GLU A 130 -7.25 7.98 5.40
C GLU A 130 -6.63 8.92 4.35
N THR A 131 -7.45 9.66 3.62
CA THR A 131 -6.98 10.65 2.63
C THR A 131 -6.02 11.68 3.26
N LEU A 132 -6.37 12.23 4.44
CA LEU A 132 -5.50 13.18 5.15
C LEU A 132 -4.23 12.51 5.70
N ALA A 133 -4.37 11.32 6.28
CA ALA A 133 -3.24 10.58 6.82
C ALA A 133 -2.24 10.19 5.72
N LEU A 134 -2.72 9.73 4.57
CA LEU A 134 -1.89 9.38 3.42
C LEU A 134 -1.24 10.63 2.78
N ALA A 135 -1.99 11.74 2.72
CA ALA A 135 -1.44 13.01 2.25
C ALA A 135 -0.31 13.50 3.18
N ALA A 136 -0.45 13.33 4.50
CA ALA A 136 0.59 13.69 5.47
C ALA A 136 1.78 12.73 5.44
N TYR A 137 1.53 11.44 5.22
CA TYR A 137 2.58 10.44 5.07
C TYR A 137 3.56 10.79 3.95
N ASN A 138 3.02 11.19 2.78
CA ASN A 138 3.82 11.51 1.60
C ASN A 138 4.22 13.00 1.53
N GLY A 139 3.32 13.91 1.88
CA GLY A 139 3.50 15.35 1.70
C GLY A 139 3.93 16.11 2.97
N GLY A 140 3.96 15.42 4.11
CA GLY A 140 4.31 15.99 5.41
C GLY A 140 3.14 16.70 6.11
N GLU A 141 3.11 16.57 7.45
CA GLU A 141 2.05 17.09 8.31
C GLU A 141 1.87 18.60 8.17
N THR A 142 2.96 19.37 8.17
CA THR A 142 2.92 20.84 8.04
C THR A 142 2.22 21.32 6.75
N ASN A 143 2.37 20.59 5.67
CA ASN A 143 1.71 20.92 4.42
C ASN A 143 0.21 20.63 4.51
N VAL A 144 -0.16 19.46 5.04
CA VAL A 144 -1.57 19.06 5.20
C VAL A 144 -2.31 20.01 6.13
N ASP A 145 -1.71 20.40 7.25
CA ASP A 145 -2.30 21.36 8.18
C ASP A 145 -2.63 22.69 7.45
N ARG A 146 -1.68 23.22 6.67
CA ARG A 146 -1.90 24.41 5.83
C ARG A 146 -2.99 24.22 4.77
N TRP A 147 -3.11 23.05 4.20
CA TRP A 147 -4.14 22.78 3.18
C TRP A 147 -5.54 22.68 3.81
N ILE A 148 -5.63 22.10 5.02
CA ILE A 148 -6.87 22.07 5.80
C ILE A 148 -7.31 23.49 6.15
N GLU A 149 -6.41 24.34 6.66
CA GLU A 149 -6.67 25.72 7.00
C GLU A 149 -7.21 26.51 5.78
N ARG A 150 -6.58 26.33 4.61
CA ARG A 150 -7.04 26.97 3.37
C ARG A 150 -8.43 26.51 2.94
N ALA A 151 -8.71 25.21 3.05
CA ALA A 151 -10.03 24.68 2.73
C ALA A 151 -11.10 25.26 3.67
N HIS A 152 -10.82 25.32 4.97
CA HIS A 152 -11.72 25.91 5.97
C HIS A 152 -11.94 27.40 5.72
N ALA A 153 -10.88 28.15 5.43
CA ALA A 153 -10.99 29.58 5.11
C ALA A 153 -11.84 29.85 3.86
N ALA A 154 -11.88 28.90 2.92
CA ALA A 154 -12.73 28.93 1.74
C ALA A 154 -14.14 28.38 1.97
N GLY A 155 -14.50 28.00 3.21
CA GLY A 155 -15.80 27.38 3.53
C GLY A 155 -15.98 25.99 2.91
N ALA A 156 -14.89 25.31 2.51
CA ALA A 156 -14.91 24.04 1.82
C ALA A 156 -14.46 22.88 2.73
N ARG A 157 -14.94 21.67 2.42
CA ARG A 157 -14.39 20.44 3.01
C ARG A 157 -13.09 20.06 2.29
N PHE A 158 -12.12 19.52 3.03
CA PHE A 158 -10.94 18.95 2.44
C PHE A 158 -11.29 17.68 1.65
N THR A 159 -10.78 17.58 0.44
CA THR A 159 -10.95 16.43 -0.46
C THR A 159 -9.62 16.13 -1.14
N LEU A 160 -9.52 15.03 -1.88
CA LEU A 160 -8.34 14.69 -2.67
C LEU A 160 -7.92 15.84 -3.61
N SER A 161 -8.88 16.55 -4.20
CA SER A 161 -8.62 17.72 -5.07
C SER A 161 -8.07 18.93 -4.32
N SER A 162 -8.23 18.99 -3.00
CA SER A 162 -7.67 20.06 -2.15
C SER A 162 -6.15 19.93 -1.96
N ILE A 163 -5.55 18.79 -2.33
CA ILE A 163 -4.10 18.58 -2.28
C ILE A 163 -3.45 19.32 -3.46
N PRO A 164 -2.68 20.42 -3.24
CA PRO A 164 -2.13 21.18 -4.35
C PRO A 164 -0.93 20.49 -5.00
N PHE A 165 -0.26 19.56 -4.30
CA PHE A 165 0.89 18.83 -4.81
C PHE A 165 0.44 17.65 -5.70
N PRO A 166 0.66 17.70 -7.02
CA PRO A 166 0.21 16.63 -7.92
C PRO A 166 0.79 15.27 -7.56
N GLN A 167 2.05 15.22 -7.09
CA GLN A 167 2.71 13.98 -6.67
C GLN A 167 2.01 13.35 -5.46
N THR A 168 1.71 14.14 -4.42
CA THR A 168 1.02 13.67 -3.22
C THR A 168 -0.41 13.24 -3.53
N ARG A 169 -1.11 13.99 -4.38
CA ARG A 169 -2.45 13.62 -4.84
C ARG A 169 -2.46 12.29 -5.59
N ALA A 170 -1.49 12.08 -6.49
CA ALA A 170 -1.32 10.82 -7.20
C ALA A 170 -0.91 9.66 -6.27
N TYR A 171 -0.12 9.95 -5.23
CA TYR A 171 0.23 8.98 -4.21
C TYR A 171 -1.01 8.48 -3.44
N VAL A 172 -1.81 9.40 -2.91
CA VAL A 172 -3.05 9.05 -2.18
C VAL A 172 -3.95 8.18 -3.05
N ALA A 173 -4.25 8.61 -4.28
CA ALA A 173 -5.10 7.85 -5.21
C ALA A 173 -4.52 6.44 -5.50
N ARG A 174 -3.20 6.33 -5.63
CA ARG A 174 -2.52 5.05 -5.87
C ARG A 174 -2.65 4.11 -4.67
N VAL A 175 -2.49 4.63 -3.43
CA VAL A 175 -2.64 3.83 -2.21
C VAL A 175 -4.08 3.35 -2.05
N GLU A 176 -5.07 4.23 -2.19
CA GLU A 176 -6.50 3.88 -2.08
C GLU A 176 -6.89 2.81 -3.12
N HIS A 177 -6.43 2.93 -4.36
CA HIS A 177 -6.65 1.92 -5.39
C HIS A 177 -5.97 0.58 -5.08
N ALA A 178 -4.72 0.60 -4.61
CA ALA A 178 -3.98 -0.59 -4.24
C ALA A 178 -4.63 -1.30 -3.03
N GLN A 179 -5.08 -0.55 -2.01
CA GLN A 179 -5.78 -1.08 -0.85
C GLN A 179 -7.02 -1.89 -1.26
N ALA A 180 -7.88 -1.31 -2.11
CA ALA A 180 -9.05 -2.01 -2.63
C ALA A 180 -8.67 -3.29 -3.41
N SER A 181 -7.53 -3.28 -4.10
CA SER A 181 -7.02 -4.44 -4.82
C SER A 181 -6.46 -5.51 -3.87
N TYR A 182 -5.70 -5.14 -2.83
CA TYR A 182 -5.22 -6.08 -1.81
C TYR A 182 -6.34 -6.73 -1.02
N ALA A 183 -7.35 -5.96 -0.62
CA ALA A 183 -8.53 -6.50 0.06
C ALA A 183 -9.27 -7.52 -0.83
N ARG A 184 -9.51 -7.20 -2.10
CA ARG A 184 -10.23 -8.07 -3.04
C ARG A 184 -9.43 -9.32 -3.44
N ASP A 185 -8.15 -9.15 -3.79
CA ASP A 185 -7.39 -10.18 -4.51
C ASP A 185 -6.59 -11.10 -3.56
N TYR A 186 -6.35 -10.65 -2.31
CA TYR A 186 -5.61 -11.40 -1.28
C TYR A 186 -6.40 -11.62 0.01
N GLY A 187 -7.58 -11.02 0.17
CA GLY A 187 -8.38 -11.12 1.40
C GLY A 187 -7.68 -10.52 2.63
N LEU A 188 -6.98 -9.42 2.42
CA LEU A 188 -6.35 -8.66 3.50
C LEU A 188 -7.37 -7.77 4.20
#